data_5268ffcbb322958831573b7cd16416fd
#
_entry.id   5268ffcbb322958831573b7cd16416fd
#
_cell.length_a   1.000
_cell.length_b   1.000
_cell.length_c   1.000
_cell.angle_alpha   90.00
_cell.angle_beta   90.00
_cell.angle_gamma   90.00
#
_symmetry.space_group_name_H-M   'P 1'
#
loop_
_entity.id
_entity.type
_entity.pdbx_description
1 polymer ?
#
loop_
_entity_poly.entity_id
_entity_poly.type
_entity_poly.pdbx_seq_one_letter_code
_entity_poly.pdbx_strand_id
1 'polypeptide(L)'
;MTRPTPEPIDPQHLVDLSAKTIRAARFPFLATVDGDQPRVRPVSPVRTDGFTVYIANLRSYHKTAEIEANPRVELCYLDDGHDQVRIT
;
A
#
# COMPACT_ATOMS: atom_id res chain seq x y z
N MET A 1 -1.90 25.05 18.70
CA MET A 1 -0.68 24.32 18.29
C MET A 1 -0.64 24.25 16.77
N THR A 2 0.41 24.82 16.20
CA THR A 2 0.61 24.80 14.74
C THR A 2 1.35 23.52 14.34
N ARG A 3 0.90 22.91 13.24
CA ARG A 3 1.64 21.80 12.66
C ARG A 3 2.99 22.31 12.14
N PRO A 4 4.08 21.57 12.38
CA PRO A 4 5.36 21.95 11.76
C PRO A 4 5.22 21.90 10.23
N THR A 5 5.85 22.87 9.57
CA THR A 5 5.92 22.86 8.12
C THR A 5 6.83 21.71 7.68
N PRO A 6 6.36 20.82 6.76
CA PRO A 6 7.25 19.75 6.28
C PRO A 6 8.47 20.33 5.58
N GLU A 7 9.65 19.84 5.94
CA GLU A 7 10.87 20.19 5.24
C GLU A 7 10.94 19.45 3.90
N PRO A 8 11.51 20.10 2.85
CA PRO A 8 11.73 19.38 1.60
C PRO A 8 12.66 18.19 1.83
N ILE A 9 12.27 17.03 1.27
CA ILE A 9 13.06 15.81 1.35
C ILE A 9 13.66 15.55 -0.03
N ASP A 10 14.95 15.20 -0.07
CA ASP A 10 15.60 14.72 -1.29
C ASP A 10 14.80 13.51 -1.82
N PRO A 11 14.43 13.48 -3.13
CA PRO A 11 13.68 12.36 -3.71
C PRO A 11 14.30 10.99 -3.44
N GLN A 12 15.64 10.87 -3.50
CA GLN A 12 16.30 9.59 -3.22
C GLN A 12 16.16 9.19 -1.74
N HIS A 13 16.24 10.15 -0.84
CA HIS A 13 16.02 9.91 0.59
C HIS A 13 14.58 9.46 0.87
N LEU A 14 13.61 10.05 0.17
CA LEU A 14 12.22 9.64 0.25
C LEU A 14 12.02 8.19 -0.21
N VAL A 15 12.67 7.79 -1.32
CA VAL A 15 12.65 6.41 -1.82
C VAL A 15 13.22 5.45 -0.76
N ASP A 16 14.35 5.80 -0.17
CA ASP A 16 15.02 4.97 0.83
C ASP A 16 14.17 4.81 2.10
N LEU A 17 13.55 5.88 2.58
CA LEU A 17 12.64 5.85 3.73
C LEU A 17 11.39 5.01 3.43
N SER A 18 10.82 5.16 2.25
CA SER A 18 9.65 4.39 1.82
C SER A 18 9.96 2.90 1.75
N ALA A 19 11.10 2.53 1.16
CA ALA A 19 11.54 1.14 1.09
C ALA A 19 11.75 0.54 2.49
N LYS A 20 12.31 1.33 3.41
CA LYS A 20 12.50 0.90 4.81
C LYS A 20 11.17 0.63 5.49
N THR A 21 10.19 1.51 5.34
CA THR A 21 8.86 1.35 5.93
C THR A 21 8.14 0.15 5.34
N ILE A 22 8.22 -0.06 4.04
CA ILE A 22 7.64 -1.24 3.36
C ILE A 22 8.22 -2.53 3.94
N ARG A 23 9.54 -2.61 4.11
CA ARG A 23 10.19 -3.79 4.69
C ARG A 23 9.79 -4.01 6.14
N ALA A 24 9.72 -2.95 6.94
CA ALA A 24 9.36 -3.03 8.35
C ALA A 24 7.89 -3.43 8.55
N ALA A 25 6.99 -2.89 7.75
CA ALA A 25 5.56 -3.15 7.87
C ALA A 25 5.15 -4.52 7.34
N ARG A 26 5.83 -5.06 6.32
CA ARG A 26 5.65 -6.41 5.72
C ARG A 26 4.28 -6.66 5.10
N PHE A 27 3.18 -6.41 5.80
CA PHE A 27 1.81 -6.76 5.38
C PHE A 27 1.00 -5.48 5.19
N PRO A 28 0.77 -5.05 3.95
CA PRO A 28 -0.04 -3.87 3.70
C PRO A 28 -1.52 -4.17 3.77
N PHE A 29 -2.31 -3.12 3.86
CA PHE A 29 -3.75 -3.16 3.61
C PHE A 29 -3.99 -2.79 2.16
N LEU A 30 -4.81 -3.59 1.49
CA LEU A 30 -5.21 -3.35 0.11
C LEU A 30 -6.63 -2.80 0.07
N ALA A 31 -6.78 -1.61 -0.50
CA ALA A 31 -8.08 -1.01 -0.77
C ALA A 31 -8.49 -1.27 -2.21
N THR A 32 -9.72 -1.71 -2.41
CA THR A 32 -10.35 -1.90 -3.71
C THR A 32 -11.72 -1.25 -3.72
N VAL A 33 -12.36 -1.22 -4.88
CA VAL A 33 -13.72 -0.69 -5.02
C VAL A 33 -14.62 -1.78 -5.58
N ASP A 34 -15.71 -2.05 -4.86
CA ASP A 34 -16.76 -2.99 -5.27
C ASP A 34 -18.00 -2.17 -5.66
N GLY A 35 -18.16 -1.88 -6.95
CA GLY A 35 -19.12 -0.89 -7.41
C GLY A 35 -18.75 0.50 -6.90
N ASP A 36 -19.50 1.03 -5.97
CA ASP A 36 -19.22 2.29 -5.27
C ASP A 36 -18.82 2.09 -3.80
N GLN A 37 -18.69 0.82 -3.37
CA GLN A 37 -18.33 0.48 -1.99
C GLN A 37 -16.83 0.27 -1.86
N PRO A 38 -16.11 1.11 -1.07
CA PRO A 38 -14.70 0.83 -0.77
C PRO A 38 -14.58 -0.41 0.11
N ARG A 39 -13.56 -1.23 -0.18
CA ARG A 39 -13.22 -2.42 0.58
C ARG A 39 -11.76 -2.34 0.99
N VAL A 40 -11.43 -2.75 2.21
CA VAL A 40 -10.06 -2.79 2.72
C VAL A 40 -9.81 -4.12 3.41
N ARG A 41 -8.66 -4.71 3.15
CA ARG A 41 -8.24 -5.96 3.78
C ARG A 41 -6.72 -6.06 3.88
N PRO A 42 -6.17 -6.75 4.89
CA PRO A 42 -4.75 -7.05 4.92
C PRO A 42 -4.40 -8.07 3.83
N VAL A 43 -3.21 -7.97 3.27
CA VAL A 43 -2.71 -8.91 2.27
C VAL A 43 -1.27 -9.29 2.60
N SER A 44 -0.84 -10.46 2.10
CA SER A 44 0.54 -10.95 2.24
C SER A 44 1.19 -10.99 0.87
N PRO A 45 2.01 -10.00 0.53
CA PRO A 45 2.73 -10.03 -0.74
C PRO A 45 3.68 -11.22 -0.80
N VAL A 46 3.76 -11.86 -1.97
CA VAL A 46 4.71 -12.96 -2.21
C VAL A 46 6.06 -12.42 -2.67
N ARG A 47 6.09 -11.22 -3.22
CA ARG A 47 7.29 -10.55 -3.69
C ARG A 47 7.06 -9.05 -3.77
N THR A 48 8.08 -8.28 -3.44
CA THR A 48 8.10 -6.83 -3.64
C THR A 48 9.38 -6.46 -4.38
N ASP A 49 9.24 -5.68 -5.44
CA ASP A 49 10.36 -5.24 -6.27
C ASP A 49 10.23 -3.74 -6.48
N GLY A 50 11.01 -2.98 -5.68
CA GLY A 50 10.82 -1.53 -5.60
C GLY A 50 9.44 -1.20 -5.06
N PHE A 51 8.62 -0.56 -5.88
CA PHE A 51 7.22 -0.25 -5.56
C PHE A 51 6.22 -1.13 -6.33
N THR A 52 6.72 -2.21 -6.96
CA THR A 52 5.87 -3.21 -7.57
C THR A 52 5.65 -4.35 -6.58
N VAL A 53 4.40 -4.62 -6.27
CA VAL A 53 4.02 -5.60 -5.24
C VAL A 53 3.22 -6.72 -5.89
N TYR A 54 3.68 -7.95 -5.70
CA TYR A 54 3.05 -9.15 -6.25
C TYR A 54 2.29 -9.87 -5.15
N ILE A 55 1.00 -10.06 -5.36
CA ILE A 55 0.10 -10.70 -4.39
C ILE A 55 -0.54 -11.91 -5.06
N ALA A 56 -0.28 -13.10 -4.52
CA ALA A 56 -0.93 -14.32 -4.99
C ALA A 56 -2.38 -14.34 -4.48
N ASN A 57 -3.28 -14.83 -5.33
CA ASN A 57 -4.69 -14.73 -5.06
C ASN A 57 -5.45 -15.84 -5.80
N LEU A 58 -6.45 -16.42 -5.15
CA LEU A 58 -7.37 -17.33 -5.80
C LEU A 58 -8.42 -16.54 -6.58
N ARG A 59 -8.72 -16.99 -7.80
CA ARG A 59 -9.71 -16.32 -8.66
C ARG A 59 -11.10 -16.25 -8.04
N SER A 60 -11.41 -17.19 -7.14
CA SER A 60 -12.70 -17.22 -6.44
C SER A 60 -12.84 -16.11 -5.38
N TYR A 61 -11.76 -15.41 -5.05
CA TYR A 61 -11.82 -14.31 -4.09
C TYR A 61 -12.45 -13.07 -4.73
N HIS A 62 -13.33 -12.41 -3.97
CA HIS A 62 -14.04 -11.21 -4.44
C HIS A 62 -13.11 -10.08 -4.87
N LYS A 63 -11.94 -9.92 -4.24
CA LYS A 63 -11.00 -8.87 -4.61
C LYS A 63 -10.50 -9.00 -6.05
N THR A 64 -10.39 -10.22 -6.59
CA THR A 64 -10.00 -10.43 -7.99
C THR A 64 -11.06 -9.88 -8.93
N ALA A 65 -12.34 -10.19 -8.71
CA ALA A 65 -13.42 -9.65 -9.50
C ALA A 65 -13.54 -8.13 -9.38
N GLU A 66 -13.34 -7.60 -8.18
CA GLU A 66 -13.35 -6.16 -7.90
C GLU A 66 -12.27 -5.43 -8.71
N ILE A 67 -11.04 -5.96 -8.73
CA ILE A 67 -9.90 -5.36 -9.45
C ILE A 67 -10.08 -5.48 -10.96
N GLU A 68 -10.63 -6.58 -11.46
CA GLU A 68 -10.94 -6.74 -12.89
C GLU A 68 -11.96 -5.71 -13.35
N ALA A 69 -12.97 -5.43 -12.53
CA ALA A 69 -14.01 -4.45 -12.86
C ALA A 69 -13.52 -3.01 -12.68
N ASN A 70 -12.66 -2.77 -11.67
CA ASN A 70 -12.10 -1.45 -11.40
C ASN A 70 -10.67 -1.62 -10.88
N PRO A 71 -9.65 -1.33 -11.73
CA PRO A 71 -8.24 -1.53 -11.35
C PRO A 71 -7.69 -0.48 -10.38
N ARG A 72 -8.48 0.49 -9.98
CA ARG A 72 -8.03 1.50 -9.02
C ARG A 72 -7.92 0.89 -7.65
N VAL A 73 -6.70 0.84 -7.14
CA VAL A 73 -6.36 0.23 -5.85
C VAL A 73 -5.37 1.11 -5.10
N GLU A 74 -5.29 0.90 -3.81
CA GLU A 74 -4.26 1.52 -2.99
C GLU A 74 -3.74 0.51 -1.99
N LEU A 75 -2.42 0.48 -1.82
CA LEU A 75 -1.77 -0.25 -0.74
C LEU A 75 -1.33 0.74 0.33
N CYS A 76 -1.57 0.39 1.59
CA CYS A 76 -1.11 1.16 2.73
C CYS A 76 -0.25 0.30 3.63
N TYR A 77 0.99 0.72 3.83
CA TYR A 77 1.93 0.10 4.76
C TYR A 77 2.02 0.98 6.00
N LEU A 78 1.92 0.38 7.16
CA LEU A 78 2.06 1.05 8.45
C LEU A 78 3.02 0.25 9.30
N ASP A 79 4.11 0.87 9.78
CA ASP A 79 5.05 0.21 10.68
C ASP A 79 4.73 0.50 12.16
N ASP A 80 5.50 -0.10 13.06
CA ASP A 80 5.29 0.04 14.51
C ASP A 80 5.56 1.47 15.00
N GLY A 81 6.35 2.24 14.26
CA GLY A 81 6.62 3.64 14.57
C GLY A 81 5.57 4.61 14.03
N HIS A 82 4.47 4.09 13.45
CA HIS A 82 3.40 4.85 12.81
C HIS A 82 3.82 5.59 11.54
N ASP A 83 4.95 5.23 10.96
CA ASP A 83 5.29 5.67 9.61
C ASP A 83 4.46 4.90 8.59
N GLN A 84 3.96 5.59 7.59
CA GLN A 84 3.13 4.95 6.57
C GLN A 84 3.60 5.29 5.16
N VAL A 85 3.39 4.32 4.26
CA VAL A 85 3.61 4.48 2.82
C VAL A 85 2.34 4.02 2.11
N ARG A 86 1.87 4.83 1.17
CA ARG A 86 0.75 4.47 0.30
C ARG A 86 1.23 4.37 -1.13
N ILE A 87 0.84 3.28 -1.78
CA ILE A 87 1.11 3.04 -3.19
C ILE A 87 -0.23 2.99 -3.91
N THR A 88 -0.43 3.95 -4.79
CA THR A 88 -1.67 4.07 -5.56
C THR A 88 -1.54 3.38 -6.90
#